data_680c4364fbb960afa5b1be6ea595edc3
#
_entry.id   680c4364fbb960afa5b1be6ea595edc3
#
_cell.length_a   1.000
_cell.length_b   1.000
_cell.length_c   1.000
_cell.angle_alpha   90.00
_cell.angle_beta   90.00
_cell.angle_gamma   90.00
#
_symmetry.space_group_name_H-M   'P 1'
#
loop_
_entity.id
_entity.type
_entity.pdbx_description
1 polymer ?
#
loop_
_entity_poly.entity_id
_entity_poly.type
_entity_poly.pdbx_seq_one_letter_code
_entity_poly.pdbx_strand_id
1 'polypeptide(L)'
;MPQSPGIKFAASPLIFIVRHQLWDANVEDHTDQGVSIDVVADVDGKETALLRFNCFDLERSYVYGPENPELSTPGRVGGGMGVHCRMDPITDGNPIGWTIRVLSRKLPNMLERAGYKDIATATNVAAVQRILSEVETCARETFISKRNTVKHNRGTEIFEAGNIRFGLEMRRLNNGDGGLAVHVLADVGGSKGKAYVEETELLAFDCFWNNAHYHYGPRNKNHRLNFDTTIVDDPLEWTFEQFENRKLGAMIERAGYPGIAADLDLDKIAAVVPALKKRAFEMYEEGERLTGHKGLPLEFTPNLAAE
;
A
#
# COMPACT_ATOMS: atom_id res chain seq x y z
N MET A 1 13.10 10.13 -5.81
CA MET A 1 12.39 9.42 -6.90
C MET A 1 11.26 10.30 -7.40
N PRO A 2 10.87 10.28 -8.68
CA PRO A 2 9.71 11.02 -9.13
C PRO A 2 8.48 10.47 -8.38
N GLN A 3 7.67 11.38 -7.83
CA GLN A 3 6.41 11.01 -7.17
C GLN A 3 5.51 10.31 -8.20
N SER A 4 4.77 9.27 -7.76
CA SER A 4 3.74 8.64 -8.58
C SER A 4 2.80 9.71 -9.17
N PRO A 5 2.48 9.64 -10.46
CA PRO A 5 1.52 10.58 -11.04
C PRO A 5 0.19 10.46 -10.30
N GLY A 6 -0.29 11.57 -9.75
CA GLY A 6 -1.55 11.61 -9.02
C GLY A 6 -2.75 11.73 -9.96
N ILE A 7 -3.92 11.33 -9.48
CA ILE A 7 -5.19 11.55 -10.17
C ILE A 7 -5.72 12.92 -9.78
N LYS A 8 -6.04 13.75 -10.78
CA LYS A 8 -6.43 15.15 -10.58
C LYS A 8 -7.95 15.34 -10.68
N PHE A 9 -8.51 16.11 -9.75
CA PHE A 9 -9.91 16.52 -9.70
C PHE A 9 -9.98 18.05 -9.64
N ALA A 10 -10.59 18.67 -10.64
CA ALA A 10 -10.65 20.12 -10.75
C ALA A 10 -11.89 20.73 -10.08
N ALA A 11 -11.68 21.74 -9.22
CA ALA A 11 -12.71 22.62 -8.67
C ALA A 11 -12.16 24.04 -8.61
N SER A 12 -12.09 24.70 -9.79
CA SER A 12 -11.44 26.01 -9.95
C SER A 12 -11.74 26.98 -8.80
N PRO A 13 -10.70 27.68 -8.27
CA PRO A 13 -9.32 27.71 -8.73
C PRO A 13 -8.45 26.52 -8.24
N LEU A 14 -9.03 25.57 -7.52
CA LEU A 14 -8.32 24.45 -6.89
C LEU A 14 -8.31 23.19 -7.75
N ILE A 15 -7.28 22.38 -7.56
CA ILE A 15 -7.18 21.01 -8.04
C ILE A 15 -6.84 20.12 -6.85
N PHE A 16 -7.56 18.99 -6.71
CA PHE A 16 -7.24 17.97 -5.73
C PHE A 16 -6.46 16.86 -6.42
N ILE A 17 -5.33 16.45 -5.83
CA ILE A 17 -4.48 15.40 -6.39
C ILE A 17 -4.42 14.25 -5.40
N VAL A 18 -4.90 13.09 -5.83
CA VAL A 18 -4.83 11.85 -5.05
C VAL A 18 -3.68 11.00 -5.57
N ARG A 19 -2.76 10.60 -4.68
CA ARG A 19 -1.64 9.72 -5.04
C ARG A 19 -1.28 8.78 -3.91
N HIS A 20 -0.76 7.62 -4.26
CA HIS A 20 -0.11 6.75 -3.29
C HIS A 20 1.32 7.23 -3.05
N GLN A 21 1.74 7.20 -1.80
CA GLN A 21 3.10 7.58 -1.40
C GLN A 21 3.67 6.62 -0.37
N LEU A 22 4.99 6.56 -0.35
CA LEU A 22 5.78 5.99 0.73
C LEU A 22 6.32 7.15 1.56
N TRP A 23 6.32 7.00 2.88
CA TRP A 23 6.71 8.09 3.79
C TRP A 23 8.08 8.67 3.49
N ASP A 24 9.09 7.84 3.37
CA ASP A 24 10.49 8.22 3.23
C ASP A 24 11.07 7.94 1.85
N ALA A 25 10.25 7.50 0.91
CA ALA A 25 10.69 6.97 -0.37
C ALA A 25 11.64 5.76 -0.24
N ASN A 26 11.81 5.21 0.98
CA ASN A 26 12.59 4.02 1.22
C ASN A 26 11.77 2.78 0.86
N VAL A 27 12.20 2.15 -0.20
CA VAL A 27 11.53 1.01 -0.80
C VAL A 27 11.81 -0.28 -0.02
N GLU A 28 12.86 -0.27 0.81
CA GLU A 28 13.36 -1.47 1.47
C GLU A 28 12.70 -1.75 2.82
N ASP A 29 12.30 -0.71 3.57
CA ASP A 29 11.87 -0.89 4.97
C ASP A 29 10.37 -0.95 5.22
N HIS A 30 9.47 -0.76 4.25
CA HIS A 30 8.00 -0.69 4.44
C HIS A 30 7.56 0.15 5.64
N THR A 31 8.31 1.20 5.94
CA THR A 31 8.14 1.91 7.20
C THR A 31 6.78 2.56 7.30
N ASP A 32 6.29 3.19 6.24
CA ASP A 32 4.94 3.70 6.18
C ASP A 32 4.52 3.96 4.74
N GLN A 33 3.23 3.82 4.47
CA GLN A 33 2.67 4.09 3.15
C GLN A 33 1.20 4.47 3.27
N GLY A 34 0.68 5.07 2.21
CA GLY A 34 -0.73 5.39 2.13
C GLY A 34 -1.04 6.37 1.02
N VAL A 35 -2.20 6.98 1.13
CA VAL A 35 -2.66 7.96 0.17
C VAL A 35 -2.35 9.36 0.68
N SER A 36 -1.78 10.20 -0.19
CA SER A 36 -1.80 11.64 0.01
C SER A 36 -2.90 12.29 -0.82
N ILE A 37 -3.54 13.29 -0.24
CA ILE A 37 -4.48 14.19 -0.91
C ILE A 37 -3.88 15.58 -0.84
N ASP A 38 -3.43 16.09 -1.99
CA ASP A 38 -2.91 17.45 -2.11
C ASP A 38 -4.01 18.38 -2.63
N VAL A 39 -4.10 19.57 -2.04
CA VAL A 39 -4.88 20.69 -2.59
C VAL A 39 -3.90 21.64 -3.23
N VAL A 40 -3.99 21.80 -4.53
CA VAL A 40 -3.08 22.64 -5.30
C VAL A 40 -3.83 23.75 -6.04
N ALA A 41 -3.13 24.84 -6.33
CA ALA A 41 -3.60 25.89 -7.23
C ALA A 41 -2.42 26.50 -7.99
N ASP A 42 -2.73 27.31 -9.01
CA ASP A 42 -1.76 28.18 -9.63
C ASP A 42 -1.44 29.33 -8.68
N VAL A 43 -0.18 29.47 -8.33
CA VAL A 43 0.37 30.60 -7.58
C VAL A 43 1.49 31.21 -8.41
N ASP A 44 1.28 32.39 -8.94
CA ASP A 44 2.24 33.13 -9.76
C ASP A 44 2.73 32.32 -11.00
N GLY A 45 1.82 31.56 -11.64
CA GLY A 45 2.12 30.77 -12.82
C GLY A 45 2.74 29.38 -12.53
N LYS A 46 2.77 28.98 -11.25
CA LYS A 46 3.28 27.67 -10.81
C LYS A 46 2.20 26.85 -10.09
N GLU A 47 2.00 25.60 -10.51
CA GLU A 47 1.19 24.65 -9.74
C GLU A 47 1.86 24.43 -8.38
N THR A 48 1.21 24.90 -7.30
CA THR A 48 1.76 24.94 -5.94
C THR A 48 0.86 24.15 -5.00
N ALA A 49 1.45 23.33 -4.16
CA ALA A 49 0.72 22.60 -3.12
C ALA A 49 0.42 23.53 -1.93
N LEU A 50 -0.85 23.80 -1.69
CA LEU A 50 -1.34 24.67 -0.62
C LEU A 50 -1.57 23.91 0.67
N LEU A 51 -2.11 22.68 0.56
CA LEU A 51 -2.36 21.75 1.67
C LEU A 51 -1.99 20.35 1.23
N ARG A 52 -1.51 19.55 2.17
CA ARG A 52 -1.28 18.11 1.97
C ARG A 52 -1.83 17.33 3.12
N PHE A 53 -2.55 16.25 2.84
CA PHE A 53 -3.07 15.30 3.83
C PHE A 53 -2.43 13.94 3.59
N ASN A 54 -1.69 13.44 4.57
CA ASN A 54 -1.03 12.14 4.55
C ASN A 54 -1.92 11.12 5.29
N CYS A 55 -2.75 10.41 4.53
CA CYS A 55 -3.61 9.35 5.03
C CYS A 55 -2.85 8.03 5.05
N PHE A 56 -1.77 7.97 5.84
CA PHE A 56 -0.86 6.82 5.91
C PHE A 56 -1.28 5.83 7.00
N ASP A 57 -0.64 4.69 7.02
CA ASP A 57 -0.95 3.63 7.98
C ASP A 57 -0.60 4.03 9.41
N LEU A 58 0.60 4.57 9.60
CA LEU A 58 1.17 4.92 10.90
C LEU A 58 1.14 6.44 11.12
N GLU A 59 1.85 7.22 10.30
CA GLU A 59 2.01 8.67 10.46
C GLU A 59 0.91 9.44 9.73
N ARG A 60 -0.25 9.55 10.36
CA ARG A 60 -1.40 10.32 9.87
C ARG A 60 -1.20 11.79 10.16
N SER A 61 -1.04 12.59 9.11
CA SER A 61 -0.69 14.01 9.26
C SER A 61 -1.29 14.88 8.17
N TYR A 62 -1.24 16.19 8.39
CA TYR A 62 -1.55 17.17 7.36
C TYR A 62 -0.61 18.37 7.49
N VAL A 63 -0.41 19.06 6.37
CA VAL A 63 0.57 20.14 6.25
C VAL A 63 -0.10 21.35 5.64
N TYR A 64 0.04 22.49 6.31
CA TYR A 64 -0.31 23.81 5.77
C TYR A 64 0.88 24.37 5.02
N GLY A 65 0.69 24.79 3.78
CA GLY A 65 1.72 25.40 2.96
C GLY A 65 2.96 24.52 2.76
N PRO A 66 2.82 23.27 2.27
CA PRO A 66 4.00 22.39 2.11
C PRO A 66 5.06 22.94 1.17
N GLU A 67 4.72 23.92 0.32
CA GLU A 67 5.63 24.64 -0.57
C GLU A 67 5.71 26.14 -0.25
N ASN A 68 5.19 26.58 0.88
CA ASN A 68 5.27 27.98 1.30
C ASN A 68 6.51 28.21 2.16
N PRO A 69 7.53 28.97 1.68
CA PRO A 69 8.78 29.19 2.41
C PRO A 69 8.60 30.07 3.66
N GLU A 70 7.51 30.83 3.75
CA GLU A 70 7.21 31.67 4.92
C GLU A 70 6.66 30.88 6.10
N LEU A 71 6.24 29.63 5.86
CA LEU A 71 5.72 28.74 6.88
C LEU A 71 6.75 27.67 7.26
N SER A 72 6.96 27.52 8.57
CA SER A 72 7.79 26.46 9.12
C SER A 72 7.21 25.93 10.40
N THR A 73 7.45 24.65 10.71
CA THR A 73 7.08 24.07 11.99
C THR A 73 8.13 24.43 13.04
N PRO A 74 7.76 25.15 14.12
CA PRO A 74 8.70 25.49 15.19
C PRO A 74 9.34 24.22 15.80
N GLY A 75 10.67 24.25 15.99
CA GLY A 75 11.42 23.17 16.64
C GLY A 75 11.71 21.93 15.78
N ARG A 76 11.36 21.92 14.51
CA ARG A 76 11.71 20.81 13.61
C ARG A 76 13.15 20.94 13.13
N VAL A 77 14.02 20.02 13.55
CA VAL A 77 15.38 19.92 13.01
C VAL A 77 15.30 19.37 11.59
N GLY A 78 15.85 20.11 10.60
CA GLY A 78 15.86 19.69 9.20
C GLY A 78 15.03 20.56 8.25
N GLY A 79 14.42 21.65 8.73
CA GLY A 79 13.93 22.78 7.90
C GLY A 79 12.89 22.42 6.83
N GLY A 80 11.92 21.58 7.11
CA GLY A 80 10.82 21.32 6.16
C GLY A 80 9.89 22.53 6.08
N MET A 81 9.54 22.97 4.85
CA MET A 81 8.52 24.00 4.62
C MET A 81 7.15 23.54 5.16
N GLY A 82 6.34 24.50 5.56
CA GLY A 82 4.97 24.29 6.01
C GLY A 82 4.82 23.96 7.50
N VAL A 83 3.60 24.07 7.96
CA VAL A 83 3.21 23.73 9.35
C VAL A 83 2.63 22.33 9.38
N HIS A 84 3.33 21.40 10.04
CA HIS A 84 2.95 20.01 10.17
C HIS A 84 2.06 19.80 11.39
N CYS A 85 0.93 19.11 11.19
CA CYS A 85 -0.02 18.72 12.23
C CYS A 85 -0.28 17.22 12.12
N ARG A 86 -0.62 16.59 13.26
CA ARG A 86 -1.03 15.18 13.30
C ARG A 86 -2.55 15.05 13.37
N MET A 87 -3.07 13.98 12.75
CA MET A 87 -4.43 13.54 12.98
C MET A 87 -4.44 12.65 14.23
N ASP A 88 -5.48 12.76 15.04
CA ASP A 88 -5.65 11.87 16.20
C ASP A 88 -6.16 10.50 15.72
N PRO A 89 -5.41 9.41 15.94
CA PRO A 89 -5.79 8.09 15.45
C PRO A 89 -7.05 7.52 16.12
N ILE A 90 -7.43 8.05 17.28
CA ILE A 90 -8.58 7.58 18.07
C ILE A 90 -9.82 8.39 17.73
N THR A 91 -9.74 9.72 17.86
CA THR A 91 -10.91 10.61 17.74
C THR A 91 -11.23 11.00 16.32
N ASP A 92 -10.23 11.11 15.45
CA ASP A 92 -10.42 11.47 14.04
C ASP A 92 -10.87 10.28 13.18
N GLY A 93 -10.57 9.06 13.62
CA GLY A 93 -10.98 7.82 12.96
C GLY A 93 -10.24 7.57 11.64
N ASN A 94 -10.97 7.16 10.60
CA ASN A 94 -10.38 6.90 9.29
C ASN A 94 -9.81 8.18 8.67
N PRO A 95 -8.51 8.25 8.33
CA PRO A 95 -7.86 9.49 7.90
C PRO A 95 -8.41 10.05 6.58
N ILE A 96 -8.81 9.19 5.63
CA ILE A 96 -9.42 9.65 4.37
C ILE A 96 -10.77 10.30 4.66
N GLY A 97 -11.66 9.62 5.40
CA GLY A 97 -12.96 10.16 5.74
C GLY A 97 -12.86 11.45 6.59
N TRP A 98 -11.89 11.54 7.50
CA TRP A 98 -11.61 12.76 8.25
C TRP A 98 -11.19 13.90 7.32
N THR A 99 -10.25 13.66 6.41
CA THR A 99 -9.79 14.65 5.44
C THR A 99 -10.94 15.20 4.60
N ILE A 100 -11.81 14.34 4.09
CA ILE A 100 -12.98 14.77 3.30
C ILE A 100 -13.93 15.63 4.13
N ARG A 101 -14.22 15.24 5.39
CA ARG A 101 -15.06 16.05 6.30
C ARG A 101 -14.47 17.42 6.57
N VAL A 102 -13.15 17.49 6.79
CA VAL A 102 -12.44 18.74 7.07
C VAL A 102 -12.41 19.63 5.83
N LEU A 103 -12.09 19.09 4.67
CA LEU A 103 -12.11 19.83 3.40
C LEU A 103 -13.51 20.37 3.08
N SER A 104 -14.56 19.58 3.31
CA SER A 104 -15.94 20.01 3.10
C SER A 104 -16.36 21.21 3.97
N ARG A 105 -15.79 21.33 5.18
CA ARG A 105 -16.28 22.28 6.20
C ARG A 105 -15.33 23.42 6.49
N LYS A 106 -14.02 23.23 6.29
CA LYS A 106 -12.98 24.13 6.81
C LYS A 106 -11.96 24.58 5.75
N LEU A 107 -12.13 24.16 4.48
CA LEU A 107 -11.15 24.43 3.44
C LEU A 107 -10.75 25.92 3.32
N PRO A 108 -11.66 26.92 3.25
CA PRO A 108 -11.25 28.32 3.17
C PRO A 108 -10.36 28.76 4.35
N ASN A 109 -10.74 28.39 5.58
CA ASN A 109 -9.95 28.73 6.76
C ASN A 109 -8.57 28.04 6.74
N MET A 110 -8.48 26.83 6.19
CA MET A 110 -7.21 26.13 6.05
C MET A 110 -6.31 26.81 5.02
N LEU A 111 -6.85 27.26 3.90
CA LEU A 111 -6.13 28.00 2.89
C LEU A 111 -5.62 29.34 3.43
N GLU A 112 -6.43 30.08 4.19
CA GLU A 112 -5.99 31.30 4.88
C GLU A 112 -4.81 31.02 5.83
N ARG A 113 -4.92 29.97 6.64
CA ARG A 113 -3.84 29.55 7.55
C ARG A 113 -2.57 29.14 6.80
N ALA A 114 -2.72 28.58 5.61
CA ALA A 114 -1.59 28.23 4.74
C ALA A 114 -0.96 29.43 4.03
N GLY A 115 -1.49 30.66 4.25
CA GLY A 115 -0.98 31.89 3.68
C GLY A 115 -1.63 32.30 2.35
N TYR A 116 -2.68 31.62 1.89
CA TYR A 116 -3.30 31.82 0.58
C TYR A 116 -4.70 32.44 0.68
N LYS A 117 -4.81 33.62 1.28
CA LYS A 117 -6.09 34.29 1.57
C LYS A 117 -6.89 34.61 0.31
N ASP A 118 -6.22 35.02 -0.77
CA ASP A 118 -6.90 35.40 -2.02
C ASP A 118 -7.52 34.15 -2.68
N ILE A 119 -6.80 33.03 -2.68
CA ILE A 119 -7.29 31.74 -3.17
C ILE A 119 -8.46 31.25 -2.29
N ALA A 120 -8.34 31.40 -0.96
CA ALA A 120 -9.42 31.06 -0.04
C ALA A 120 -10.71 31.82 -0.38
N THR A 121 -10.59 33.12 -0.64
CA THR A 121 -11.73 33.99 -1.02
C THR A 121 -12.31 33.61 -2.39
N ALA A 122 -11.46 33.26 -3.35
CA ALA A 122 -11.88 32.86 -4.70
C ALA A 122 -12.44 31.42 -4.77
N THR A 123 -12.30 30.63 -3.72
CA THR A 123 -12.72 29.24 -3.69
C THR A 123 -14.23 29.07 -3.74
N ASN A 124 -14.73 28.36 -4.76
CA ASN A 124 -16.14 27.97 -4.85
C ASN A 124 -16.38 26.71 -4.01
N VAL A 125 -16.79 26.91 -2.76
CA VAL A 125 -17.05 25.82 -1.80
C VAL A 125 -18.07 24.80 -2.33
N ALA A 126 -19.11 25.25 -3.03
CA ALA A 126 -20.12 24.33 -3.60
C ALA A 126 -19.54 23.47 -4.74
N ALA A 127 -18.63 24.01 -5.55
CA ALA A 127 -17.92 23.23 -6.55
C ALA A 127 -17.00 22.19 -5.91
N VAL A 128 -16.28 22.56 -4.86
CA VAL A 128 -15.46 21.65 -4.06
C VAL A 128 -16.30 20.51 -3.49
N GLN A 129 -17.40 20.83 -2.82
CA GLN A 129 -18.27 19.83 -2.19
C GLN A 129 -18.80 18.79 -3.19
N ARG A 130 -19.08 19.20 -4.43
CA ARG A 130 -19.56 18.28 -5.48
C ARG A 130 -18.54 17.23 -5.87
N ILE A 131 -17.25 17.56 -5.89
CA ILE A 131 -16.20 16.63 -6.32
C ILE A 131 -15.62 15.79 -5.16
N LEU A 132 -15.84 16.19 -3.89
CA LEU A 132 -15.23 15.51 -2.75
C LEU A 132 -15.64 14.03 -2.64
N SER A 133 -16.82 13.64 -3.11
CA SER A 133 -17.21 12.22 -3.15
C SER A 133 -16.36 11.41 -4.13
N GLU A 134 -16.01 12.02 -5.28
CA GLU A 134 -15.13 11.37 -6.27
C GLU A 134 -13.69 11.30 -5.75
N VAL A 135 -13.21 12.36 -5.08
CA VAL A 135 -11.91 12.38 -4.40
C VAL A 135 -11.84 11.29 -3.34
N GLU A 136 -12.88 11.15 -2.51
CA GLU A 136 -12.95 10.11 -1.49
C GLU A 136 -12.90 8.70 -2.09
N THR A 137 -13.74 8.45 -3.09
CA THR A 137 -13.79 7.16 -3.77
C THR A 137 -12.43 6.81 -4.35
N CYS A 138 -11.81 7.75 -5.09
CA CYS A 138 -10.49 7.57 -5.65
C CYS A 138 -9.41 7.32 -4.57
N ALA A 139 -9.46 8.08 -3.45
CA ALA A 139 -8.51 7.91 -2.37
C ALA A 139 -8.63 6.52 -1.71
N ARG A 140 -9.85 6.04 -1.48
CA ARG A 140 -10.11 4.70 -0.93
C ARG A 140 -9.66 3.60 -1.88
N GLU A 141 -9.98 3.72 -3.17
CA GLU A 141 -9.54 2.76 -4.19
C GLU A 141 -8.01 2.74 -4.33
N THR A 142 -7.39 3.93 -4.33
CA THR A 142 -5.93 4.05 -4.37
C THR A 142 -5.28 3.44 -3.13
N PHE A 143 -5.85 3.68 -1.95
CA PHE A 143 -5.37 3.10 -0.70
C PHE A 143 -5.43 1.56 -0.72
N ILE A 144 -6.50 1.00 -1.26
CA ILE A 144 -6.68 -0.46 -1.35
C ILE A 144 -5.74 -1.05 -2.41
N SER A 145 -5.80 -0.55 -3.65
CA SER A 145 -5.07 -1.15 -4.78
C SER A 145 -3.56 -0.99 -4.67
N LYS A 146 -3.09 0.21 -4.28
CA LYS A 146 -1.65 0.50 -4.29
C LYS A 146 -0.91 0.07 -3.05
N ARG A 147 -1.62 -0.09 -1.93
CA ARG A 147 -1.04 -0.66 -0.72
C ARG A 147 -0.56 -2.11 -0.94
N ASN A 148 -1.15 -2.79 -1.90
CA ASN A 148 -0.79 -4.15 -2.26
C ASN A 148 0.35 -4.23 -3.30
N THR A 149 0.94 -3.10 -3.69
CA THR A 149 2.04 -3.11 -4.67
C THR A 149 3.28 -3.74 -4.08
N VAL A 150 3.76 -4.77 -4.73
CA VAL A 150 5.05 -5.40 -4.41
C VAL A 150 6.17 -4.62 -5.08
N LYS A 151 7.27 -4.45 -4.38
CA LYS A 151 8.43 -3.71 -4.87
C LYS A 151 9.51 -4.69 -5.28
N HIS A 152 9.70 -4.85 -6.57
CA HIS A 152 10.61 -5.84 -7.17
C HIS A 152 12.10 -5.59 -6.93
N ASN A 153 12.49 -4.44 -6.40
CA ASN A 153 13.89 -4.10 -6.15
C ASN A 153 14.50 -4.71 -4.89
N ARG A 154 13.83 -5.69 -4.29
CA ARG A 154 14.30 -6.43 -3.10
C ARG A 154 14.96 -7.76 -3.42
N GLY A 155 15.40 -7.98 -4.64
CA GLY A 155 15.87 -9.27 -5.06
C GLY A 155 14.74 -10.28 -5.33
N THR A 156 13.52 -9.80 -5.58
CA THR A 156 12.37 -10.64 -5.94
C THR A 156 12.60 -11.26 -7.31
N GLU A 157 12.57 -12.58 -7.40
CA GLU A 157 12.59 -13.31 -8.67
C GLU A 157 11.16 -13.48 -9.19
N ILE A 158 10.91 -13.09 -10.45
CA ILE A 158 9.56 -13.09 -11.05
C ILE A 158 9.42 -14.23 -12.07
N PHE A 159 8.27 -14.90 -12.02
CA PHE A 159 7.86 -15.97 -12.94
C PHE A 159 6.52 -15.59 -13.56
N GLU A 160 6.53 -15.37 -14.87
CA GLU A 160 5.33 -15.00 -15.62
C GLU A 160 4.40 -16.21 -15.81
N ALA A 161 3.13 -16.06 -15.50
CA ALA A 161 2.12 -17.12 -15.57
C ALA A 161 0.78 -16.62 -16.16
N GLY A 162 0.84 -16.05 -17.35
CA GLY A 162 -0.34 -15.52 -18.04
C GLY A 162 -0.72 -14.14 -17.56
N ASN A 163 -1.93 -14.00 -16.99
CA ASN A 163 -2.42 -12.75 -16.44
C ASN A 163 -1.98 -12.50 -14.99
N ILE A 164 -1.22 -13.43 -14.42
CA ILE A 164 -0.59 -13.30 -13.11
C ILE A 164 0.92 -13.52 -13.20
N ARG A 165 1.61 -13.14 -12.14
CA ARG A 165 3.03 -13.40 -11.93
C ARG A 165 3.22 -13.97 -10.53
N PHE A 166 4.20 -14.84 -10.37
CA PHE A 166 4.67 -15.25 -9.06
C PHE A 166 5.97 -14.54 -8.74
N GLY A 167 6.12 -14.11 -7.49
CA GLY A 167 7.35 -13.51 -6.98
C GLY A 167 7.92 -14.33 -5.83
N LEU A 168 9.24 -14.58 -5.86
CA LEU A 168 9.96 -15.21 -4.76
C LEU A 168 10.87 -14.17 -4.12
N GLU A 169 10.71 -13.95 -2.83
CA GLU A 169 11.51 -12.96 -2.08
C GLU A 169 12.01 -13.58 -0.78
N MET A 170 13.34 -13.64 -0.60
CA MET A 170 13.92 -14.03 0.69
C MET A 170 13.95 -12.82 1.62
N ARG A 171 13.26 -12.91 2.75
CA ARG A 171 13.06 -11.79 3.69
C ARG A 171 13.74 -12.02 5.01
N ARG A 172 14.23 -10.93 5.60
CA ARG A 172 14.67 -10.85 7.00
C ARG A 172 13.89 -9.75 7.69
N LEU A 173 13.39 -10.04 8.87
CA LEU A 173 12.63 -9.10 9.68
C LEU A 173 13.48 -8.58 10.85
N ASN A 174 13.18 -7.36 11.30
CA ASN A 174 13.91 -6.72 12.40
C ASN A 174 13.78 -7.47 13.76
N ASN A 175 12.77 -8.31 13.90
CA ASN A 175 12.56 -9.15 15.09
C ASN A 175 13.37 -10.47 15.08
N GLY A 176 14.22 -10.66 14.09
CA GLY A 176 15.04 -11.87 13.94
C GLY A 176 14.36 -13.02 13.19
N ASP A 177 13.07 -12.87 12.83
CA ASP A 177 12.37 -13.81 11.95
C ASP A 177 12.70 -13.55 10.47
N GLY A 178 12.27 -14.43 9.60
CA GLY A 178 12.46 -14.33 8.16
C GLY A 178 12.08 -15.62 7.47
N GLY A 179 12.38 -15.71 6.21
CA GLY A 179 12.08 -16.87 5.38
C GLY A 179 11.68 -16.45 3.98
N LEU A 180 11.16 -17.38 3.21
CA LEU A 180 10.73 -17.13 1.85
C LEU A 180 9.29 -16.61 1.83
N ALA A 181 9.08 -15.50 1.13
CA ALA A 181 7.76 -15.02 0.75
C ALA A 181 7.46 -15.42 -0.69
N VAL A 182 6.29 -16.01 -0.94
CA VAL A 182 5.76 -16.33 -2.26
C VAL A 182 4.61 -15.39 -2.54
N HIS A 183 4.76 -14.52 -3.53
CA HIS A 183 3.76 -13.53 -3.93
C HIS A 183 3.00 -13.99 -5.15
N VAL A 184 1.72 -13.66 -5.21
CA VAL A 184 0.89 -13.75 -6.42
C VAL A 184 0.53 -12.33 -6.82
N LEU A 185 0.95 -11.92 -7.99
CA LEU A 185 0.89 -10.56 -8.52
C LEU A 185 0.05 -10.52 -9.77
N ALA A 186 -0.67 -9.43 -9.98
CA ALA A 186 -1.33 -9.12 -11.25
C ALA A 186 -1.42 -7.62 -11.47
N ASP A 187 -1.65 -7.25 -12.71
CA ASP A 187 -1.99 -5.88 -13.06
C ASP A 187 -3.47 -5.65 -12.80
N VAL A 188 -3.77 -4.81 -11.81
CA VAL A 188 -5.14 -4.46 -11.45
C VAL A 188 -5.45 -3.07 -12.00
N GLY A 189 -6.45 -3.00 -12.90
CA GLY A 189 -6.93 -1.73 -13.42
C GLY A 189 -7.65 -0.92 -12.35
N GLY A 190 -7.44 0.40 -12.34
CA GLY A 190 -8.26 1.33 -11.58
C GLY A 190 -9.73 1.25 -12.04
N SER A 191 -10.67 1.58 -11.15
CA SER A 191 -12.11 1.57 -11.42
C SER A 191 -12.49 2.32 -12.70
N LYS A 192 -13.62 1.92 -13.26
CA LYS A 192 -14.21 2.35 -14.55
C LYS A 192 -13.76 3.74 -15.03
N GLY A 193 -12.99 3.74 -16.13
CA GLY A 193 -12.60 4.95 -16.86
C GLY A 193 -11.18 5.46 -16.61
N LYS A 194 -10.35 4.78 -15.82
CA LYS A 194 -8.95 5.15 -15.61
C LYS A 194 -8.03 4.17 -16.35
N ALA A 195 -7.27 4.70 -17.31
CA ALA A 195 -6.25 3.97 -18.07
C ALA A 195 -4.98 3.66 -17.22
N TYR A 196 -5.14 3.47 -15.93
CA TYR A 196 -4.02 3.23 -15.03
C TYR A 196 -4.09 1.80 -14.53
N VAL A 197 -3.11 1.02 -14.95
CA VAL A 197 -2.90 -0.37 -14.54
C VAL A 197 -1.67 -0.40 -13.65
N GLU A 198 -1.77 -1.05 -12.50
CA GLU A 198 -0.66 -1.18 -11.57
C GLU A 198 -0.52 -2.61 -11.09
N GLU A 199 0.71 -3.07 -11.01
CA GLU A 199 1.01 -4.35 -10.42
C GLU A 199 0.61 -4.37 -8.95
N THR A 200 -0.18 -5.35 -8.59
CA THR A 200 -0.79 -5.49 -7.27
C THR A 200 -0.53 -6.89 -6.71
N GLU A 201 -0.16 -6.98 -5.45
CA GLU A 201 -0.11 -8.24 -4.71
C GLU A 201 -1.52 -8.70 -4.38
N LEU A 202 -1.92 -9.84 -4.95
CA LEU A 202 -3.22 -10.46 -4.73
C LEU A 202 -3.22 -11.35 -3.49
N LEU A 203 -2.14 -12.14 -3.36
CA LEU A 203 -1.89 -13.05 -2.24
C LEU A 203 -0.40 -12.97 -1.88
N ALA A 204 -0.08 -13.21 -0.61
CA ALA A 204 1.28 -13.40 -0.14
C ALA A 204 1.33 -14.55 0.86
N PHE A 205 2.25 -15.49 0.63
CA PHE A 205 2.51 -16.62 1.50
C PHE A 205 3.87 -16.38 2.15
N ASP A 206 3.85 -15.94 3.39
CA ASP A 206 5.04 -15.66 4.18
C ASP A 206 5.45 -16.94 4.91
N CYS A 207 6.23 -17.80 4.23
CA CYS A 207 6.75 -19.07 4.76
C CYS A 207 7.97 -18.77 5.67
N PHE A 208 7.72 -18.03 6.75
CA PHE A 208 8.75 -17.60 7.68
C PHE A 208 9.06 -18.68 8.72
N TRP A 209 10.27 -18.64 9.27
CA TRP A 209 10.76 -19.67 10.18
C TRP A 209 9.96 -19.78 11.48
N ASN A 210 9.56 -18.64 12.07
CA ASN A 210 8.87 -18.62 13.36
C ASN A 210 7.40 -18.26 13.26
N ASN A 211 6.99 -17.47 12.27
CA ASN A 211 5.63 -17.01 12.14
C ASN A 211 5.14 -17.12 10.69
N ALA A 212 5.06 -18.37 10.23
CA ALA A 212 4.54 -18.64 8.91
C ALA A 212 3.04 -18.33 8.82
N HIS A 213 2.63 -17.60 7.77
CA HIS A 213 1.24 -17.23 7.54
C HIS A 213 1.00 -16.87 6.08
N TYR A 214 -0.27 -16.71 5.69
CA TYR A 214 -0.59 -16.16 4.39
C TYR A 214 -1.68 -15.08 4.47
N HIS A 215 -1.60 -14.10 3.58
CA HIS A 215 -2.57 -13.05 3.41
C HIS A 215 -3.61 -13.45 2.36
N TYR A 216 -4.92 -13.32 2.70
CA TYR A 216 -6.04 -13.81 1.90
C TYR A 216 -7.18 -12.79 1.74
N GLY A 217 -6.95 -11.57 1.92
CA GLY A 217 -7.98 -10.52 1.78
C GLY A 217 -7.37 -9.24 1.24
N PRO A 218 -8.19 -8.21 1.05
CA PRO A 218 -7.65 -6.90 0.70
C PRO A 218 -6.57 -6.52 1.70
N ARG A 219 -5.39 -6.19 1.21
CA ARG A 219 -4.22 -5.94 2.05
C ARG A 219 -4.44 -4.86 3.12
N ASN A 220 -5.28 -3.87 2.82
CA ASN A 220 -5.65 -2.81 3.76
C ASN A 220 -6.37 -3.32 5.03
N LYS A 221 -6.90 -4.54 5.01
CA LYS A 221 -7.50 -5.20 6.17
C LYS A 221 -6.53 -6.14 6.87
N ASN A 222 -5.36 -6.37 6.28
CA ASN A 222 -4.33 -7.28 6.78
C ASN A 222 -4.89 -8.65 7.21
N HIS A 223 -5.85 -9.17 6.45
CA HIS A 223 -6.41 -10.51 6.71
C HIS A 223 -5.32 -11.54 6.47
N ARG A 224 -4.87 -12.16 7.53
CA ARG A 224 -3.88 -13.23 7.49
C ARG A 224 -4.34 -14.43 8.29
N LEU A 225 -3.84 -15.58 7.92
CA LEU A 225 -4.03 -16.84 8.62
C LEU A 225 -2.65 -17.40 8.95
N ASN A 226 -2.37 -17.53 10.23
CA ASN A 226 -1.15 -18.17 10.69
C ASN A 226 -1.28 -19.68 10.51
N PHE A 227 -0.21 -20.32 10.05
CA PHE A 227 -0.18 -21.77 9.96
C PHE A 227 -0.07 -22.38 11.36
N ASP A 228 -0.94 -23.35 11.61
CA ASP A 228 -0.79 -24.25 12.75
C ASP A 228 0.18 -25.37 12.33
N THR A 229 1.40 -25.29 12.82
CA THR A 229 2.47 -26.23 12.47
C THR A 229 2.25 -27.64 13.01
N THR A 230 1.22 -27.86 13.83
CA THR A 230 0.79 -29.21 14.21
C THR A 230 -0.10 -29.87 13.13
N ILE A 231 -0.59 -29.07 12.18
CA ILE A 231 -1.45 -29.51 11.07
C ILE A 231 -0.76 -29.32 9.71
N VAL A 232 0.02 -28.27 9.58
CA VAL A 232 0.80 -27.92 8.39
C VAL A 232 2.27 -28.06 8.72
N ASP A 233 2.85 -29.22 8.44
CA ASP A 233 4.26 -29.53 8.77
C ASP A 233 5.24 -28.61 8.02
N ASP A 234 4.93 -28.29 6.76
CA ASP A 234 5.74 -27.42 5.91
C ASP A 234 4.86 -26.37 5.19
N PRO A 235 4.90 -25.11 5.64
CA PRO A 235 4.15 -24.01 5.02
C PRO A 235 4.49 -23.78 3.55
N LEU A 236 5.75 -24.00 3.14
CA LEU A 236 6.16 -23.82 1.75
C LEU A 236 5.59 -24.93 0.86
N GLU A 237 5.70 -26.19 1.28
CA GLU A 237 5.09 -27.32 0.56
C GLU A 237 3.56 -27.13 0.48
N TRP A 238 2.90 -26.81 1.59
CA TRP A 238 1.48 -26.52 1.61
C TRP A 238 1.08 -25.45 0.60
N THR A 239 1.89 -24.39 0.47
CA THR A 239 1.63 -23.30 -0.48
C THR A 239 1.61 -23.81 -1.91
N PHE A 240 2.59 -24.63 -2.29
CA PHE A 240 2.66 -25.21 -3.63
C PHE A 240 1.56 -26.25 -3.88
N GLU A 241 1.16 -27.00 -2.88
CA GLU A 241 -0.02 -27.89 -2.98
C GLU A 241 -1.30 -27.12 -3.35
N GLN A 242 -1.48 -25.88 -2.86
CA GLN A 242 -2.65 -25.09 -3.25
C GLN A 242 -2.59 -24.71 -4.74
N PHE A 243 -1.42 -24.44 -5.28
CA PHE A 243 -1.24 -24.11 -6.70
C PHE A 243 -1.44 -25.36 -7.59
N GLU A 244 -0.84 -26.49 -7.21
CA GLU A 244 -0.94 -27.78 -7.90
C GLU A 244 -2.40 -28.30 -7.87
N ASN A 245 -3.11 -28.12 -6.76
CA ASN A 245 -4.51 -28.51 -6.60
C ASN A 245 -5.51 -27.49 -7.20
N ARG A 246 -5.04 -26.52 -7.98
CA ARG A 246 -5.86 -25.50 -8.68
C ARG A 246 -6.74 -24.65 -7.76
N LYS A 247 -6.35 -24.46 -6.50
CA LYS A 247 -7.10 -23.63 -5.55
C LYS A 247 -6.85 -22.13 -5.69
N LEU A 248 -5.84 -21.75 -6.47
CA LEU A 248 -5.40 -20.37 -6.61
C LEU A 248 -6.54 -19.42 -7.04
N GLY A 249 -7.39 -19.82 -7.99
CA GLY A 249 -8.53 -19.02 -8.44
C GLY A 249 -9.48 -18.67 -7.30
N ALA A 250 -9.88 -19.65 -6.48
CA ALA A 250 -10.75 -19.43 -5.34
C ALA A 250 -10.09 -18.53 -4.27
N MET A 251 -8.77 -18.64 -4.09
CA MET A 251 -8.02 -17.80 -3.14
C MET A 251 -7.95 -16.34 -3.62
N ILE A 252 -7.71 -16.12 -4.92
CA ILE A 252 -7.69 -14.79 -5.53
C ILE A 252 -9.09 -14.15 -5.50
N GLU A 253 -10.14 -14.92 -5.79
CA GLU A 253 -11.52 -14.46 -5.68
C GLU A 253 -11.85 -14.01 -4.25
N ARG A 254 -11.51 -14.84 -3.27
CA ARG A 254 -11.67 -14.52 -1.84
C ARG A 254 -10.86 -13.30 -1.42
N ALA A 255 -9.69 -13.08 -2.00
CA ALA A 255 -8.87 -11.89 -1.77
C ALA A 255 -9.50 -10.60 -2.33
N GLY A 256 -10.59 -10.70 -3.08
CA GLY A 256 -11.35 -9.55 -3.61
C GLY A 256 -11.07 -9.23 -5.07
N TYR A 257 -10.49 -10.16 -5.83
CA TYR A 257 -10.13 -9.98 -7.24
C TYR A 257 -10.83 -10.99 -8.17
N PRO A 258 -12.18 -11.06 -8.18
CA PRO A 258 -12.91 -12.08 -8.95
C PRO A 258 -12.66 -11.99 -10.46
N GLY A 259 -12.43 -10.77 -11.01
CA GLY A 259 -12.11 -10.61 -12.41
C GLY A 259 -10.77 -11.26 -12.80
N ILE A 260 -9.74 -11.10 -11.98
CA ILE A 260 -8.45 -11.75 -12.20
C ILE A 260 -8.59 -13.27 -12.08
N ALA A 261 -9.36 -13.73 -11.08
CA ALA A 261 -9.58 -15.15 -10.85
C ALA A 261 -10.31 -15.84 -12.03
N ALA A 262 -11.26 -15.14 -12.65
CA ALA A 262 -12.00 -15.66 -13.82
C ALA A 262 -11.15 -15.78 -15.09
N ASP A 263 -10.12 -14.93 -15.21
CA ASP A 263 -9.26 -14.83 -16.39
C ASP A 263 -7.93 -15.60 -16.24
N LEU A 264 -7.79 -16.47 -15.21
CA LEU A 264 -6.55 -17.21 -14.97
C LEU A 264 -6.22 -18.15 -16.14
N ASP A 265 -4.97 -18.04 -16.63
CA ASP A 265 -4.40 -18.98 -17.60
C ASP A 265 -3.86 -20.22 -16.87
N LEU A 266 -4.76 -21.16 -16.60
CA LEU A 266 -4.44 -22.35 -15.81
C LEU A 266 -3.36 -23.23 -16.42
N ASP A 267 -3.22 -23.24 -17.74
CA ASP A 267 -2.22 -24.03 -18.44
C ASP A 267 -0.83 -23.42 -18.26
N LYS A 268 -0.70 -22.11 -18.36
CA LYS A 268 0.56 -21.41 -18.06
C LYS A 268 0.94 -21.52 -16.60
N ILE A 269 -0.01 -21.40 -15.70
CA ILE A 269 0.23 -21.60 -14.26
C ILE A 269 0.78 -23.01 -14.02
N ALA A 270 0.11 -24.04 -14.55
CA ALA A 270 0.56 -25.41 -14.41
C ALA A 270 1.96 -25.68 -15.01
N ALA A 271 2.30 -24.99 -16.10
CA ALA A 271 3.62 -25.10 -16.74
C ALA A 271 4.74 -24.44 -15.91
N VAL A 272 4.43 -23.36 -15.20
CA VAL A 272 5.41 -22.56 -14.43
C VAL A 272 5.63 -23.12 -13.03
N VAL A 273 4.60 -23.64 -12.37
CA VAL A 273 4.63 -24.07 -10.96
C VAL A 273 5.77 -25.05 -10.64
N PRO A 274 6.13 -26.04 -11.45
CA PRO A 274 7.25 -26.93 -11.11
C PRO A 274 8.60 -26.23 -11.01
N ALA A 275 8.91 -25.31 -11.93
CA ALA A 275 10.15 -24.54 -11.90
C ALA A 275 10.16 -23.52 -10.73
N LEU A 276 9.02 -22.86 -10.49
CA LEU A 276 8.81 -21.96 -9.36
C LEU A 276 9.01 -22.69 -8.02
N LYS A 277 8.42 -23.88 -7.87
CA LYS A 277 8.54 -24.73 -6.65
C LYS A 277 10.01 -25.08 -6.41
N LYS A 278 10.68 -25.62 -7.43
CA LYS A 278 12.09 -25.97 -7.32
C LYS A 278 12.93 -24.79 -6.86
N ARG A 279 12.76 -23.61 -7.50
CA ARG A 279 13.53 -22.41 -7.15
C ARG A 279 13.22 -21.90 -5.74
N ALA A 280 11.96 -21.97 -5.33
CA ALA A 280 11.53 -21.58 -3.99
C ALA A 280 12.24 -22.40 -2.90
N PHE A 281 12.31 -23.72 -3.06
CA PHE A 281 13.02 -24.58 -2.11
C PHE A 281 14.53 -24.34 -2.10
N GLU A 282 15.16 -24.12 -3.26
CA GLU A 282 16.57 -23.74 -3.35
C GLU A 282 16.85 -22.43 -2.58
N MET A 283 15.99 -21.41 -2.75
CA MET A 283 16.13 -20.14 -2.04
C MET A 283 15.91 -20.29 -0.53
N TYR A 284 14.94 -21.10 -0.14
CA TYR A 284 14.65 -21.36 1.28
C TYR A 284 15.82 -22.05 1.97
N GLU A 285 16.36 -23.13 1.41
CA GLU A 285 17.55 -23.83 1.92
C GLU A 285 18.79 -22.93 1.96
N GLU A 286 19.00 -22.11 0.95
CA GLU A 286 20.08 -21.13 0.94
C GLU A 286 19.92 -20.09 2.04
N GLY A 287 18.71 -19.60 2.27
CA GLY A 287 18.37 -18.67 3.34
C GLY A 287 18.63 -19.27 4.71
N GLU A 288 18.22 -20.50 4.95
CA GLU A 288 18.51 -21.22 6.19
C GLU A 288 20.03 -21.37 6.43
N ARG A 289 20.78 -21.73 5.42
CA ARG A 289 22.24 -21.88 5.49
C ARG A 289 22.92 -20.56 5.83
N LEU A 290 22.49 -19.47 5.22
CA LEU A 290 23.09 -18.13 5.44
C LEU A 290 22.76 -17.54 6.80
N THR A 291 21.62 -17.90 7.37
CA THR A 291 21.15 -17.36 8.65
C THR A 291 21.49 -18.24 9.85
N GLY A 292 21.90 -19.49 9.61
CA GLY A 292 22.08 -20.50 10.67
C GLY A 292 20.74 -20.98 11.26
N HIS A 293 19.61 -20.57 10.73
CA HIS A 293 18.31 -21.17 11.03
C HIS A 293 18.29 -22.57 10.42
N LYS A 294 18.43 -23.57 11.29
CA LYS A 294 18.04 -24.93 10.96
C LYS A 294 16.59 -25.05 11.45
N GLY A 295 15.69 -25.53 10.60
CA GLY A 295 14.30 -25.74 10.94
C GLY A 295 14.14 -26.34 12.34
N LEU A 296 14.13 -25.46 13.33
CA LEU A 296 13.81 -25.84 14.71
C LEU A 296 12.32 -26.04 14.72
N PRO A 297 11.82 -27.12 15.38
CA PRO A 297 10.40 -27.24 15.63
C PRO A 297 9.94 -25.93 16.28
N LEU A 298 9.00 -25.27 15.64
CA LEU A 298 8.45 -24.01 16.11
C LEU A 298 7.84 -24.24 17.49
N GLU A 299 8.48 -23.71 18.53
CA GLU A 299 7.78 -23.53 19.78
C GLU A 299 6.68 -22.51 19.52
N PHE A 300 5.43 -22.93 19.66
CA PHE A 300 4.26 -22.08 19.54
C PHE A 300 4.34 -20.97 20.59
N THR A 301 4.84 -19.81 20.20
CA THR A 301 4.66 -18.60 20.98
C THR A 301 3.32 -17.99 20.55
N PRO A 302 2.28 -18.04 21.41
CA PRO A 302 1.04 -17.37 21.10
C PRO A 302 1.38 -15.90 20.87
N ASN A 303 1.04 -15.40 19.67
CA ASN A 303 1.12 -13.98 19.36
C ASN A 303 0.24 -13.25 20.38
N LEU A 304 0.84 -12.73 21.44
CA LEU A 304 0.23 -11.68 22.23
C LEU A 304 0.00 -10.54 21.25
N ALA A 305 -1.27 -10.22 21.04
CA ALA A 305 -1.75 -9.22 20.12
C ALA A 305 -0.83 -8.00 20.17
N ALA A 306 -0.33 -7.61 19.01
CA ALA A 306 0.22 -6.28 18.83
C ALA A 306 -0.95 -5.31 19.04
N GLU A 307 -0.97 -4.65 20.21
CA GLU A 307 -1.79 -3.50 20.50
C GLU A 307 -1.50 -2.34 19.56
#